data_10bbc22fa7b55effcc5979378f3f6397
#
_entry.id   10bbc22fa7b55effcc5979378f3f6397
#
_cell.length_a   1.000
_cell.length_b   1.000
_cell.length_c   1.000
_cell.angle_alpha   90.00
_cell.angle_beta   90.00
_cell.angle_gamma   90.00
#
_symmetry.space_group_name_H-M   'P 1'
#
loop_
_entity.id
_entity.type
_entity.pdbx_description
1 polymer ?
#
loop_
_entity_poly.entity_id
_entity_poly.type
_entity_poly.pdbx_seq_one_letter_code
_entity_poly.pdbx_strand_id
1 'polypeptide(L)'
;VTAHDDNTFEWAVDEGTGTIFATNGVDVPFKWTGTSTAAVVDVDSRFTRADHVAHWDNRVWWGSTGSNYDRLWYTDIADIDTVGATSFYQFGHPITALVSTRNALSVHTTGGIFTMVPTGNSEIPYQQQQRTSRAAINGRAVVVLPGDRQLMIREDGIYQWDGGDDVEKMSFALDLGYWPHLVASRLSESFSLYYPQEAEAWFWLPYGTGQIEMNHIMVYSDRHDAWFGPYTGSGAYFDRNCAALIDQKPHAGTLDSSGDIGGKLEDHAPSNIYHDDDDTDAGTAIRAYFRTGAPAPSGSADRVRWLYSRTYYDATGNYDVIVNQESSGVSGTTETLNISGGGFTLDVDKTDEAELGTVRMLAQDLNMSEYDPHSSLKFTNNVIDAYFRIRRTHPVFKDIGKKRRVKAGV
;
A
#
# COMPACT_ATOMS: atom_id res chain seq x y z
N VAL A 1 9.36 17.14 -22.38
CA VAL A 1 9.44 15.98 -21.49
C VAL A 1 9.99 14.83 -22.31
N THR A 2 11.16 14.34 -21.93
CA THR A 2 11.78 13.21 -22.61
C THR A 2 11.12 11.95 -22.11
N ALA A 3 10.48 11.17 -22.98
CA ALA A 3 9.98 9.86 -22.60
C ALA A 3 11.21 8.95 -22.35
N HIS A 4 11.42 8.61 -21.12
CA HIS A 4 12.44 7.65 -20.69
C HIS A 4 11.72 6.48 -20.03
N ASP A 5 12.14 5.27 -20.25
CA ASP A 5 11.51 4.06 -19.75
C ASP A 5 11.43 4.00 -18.21
N ASP A 6 12.26 4.81 -17.52
CA ASP A 6 12.33 4.88 -16.05
C ASP A 6 11.84 6.24 -15.49
N ASN A 7 11.09 7.04 -16.23
CA ASN A 7 10.64 8.36 -15.78
C ASN A 7 9.52 8.24 -14.73
N THR A 8 9.90 8.36 -13.49
CA THR A 8 8.97 8.45 -12.36
C THR A 8 8.71 9.90 -12.04
N PHE A 9 7.45 10.32 -12.12
CA PHE A 9 7.05 11.68 -11.80
C PHE A 9 6.69 11.83 -10.32
N GLU A 10 7.19 12.89 -9.70
CA GLU A 10 6.65 13.44 -8.47
C GLU A 10 5.98 14.79 -8.77
N TRP A 11 4.91 15.08 -8.06
CA TRP A 11 4.16 16.33 -8.23
C TRP A 11 3.70 16.90 -6.89
N ALA A 12 3.55 18.20 -6.88
CA ALA A 12 2.96 18.96 -5.79
C ALA A 12 1.92 19.94 -6.36
N VAL A 13 0.88 20.20 -5.60
CA VAL A 13 -0.18 21.13 -5.99
C VAL A 13 -0.15 22.32 -5.07
N ASP A 14 -0.11 23.52 -5.65
CA ASP A 14 -0.46 24.74 -4.92
C ASP A 14 -1.98 24.88 -4.91
N GLU A 15 -2.59 24.57 -3.77
CA GLU A 15 -4.04 24.63 -3.61
C GLU A 15 -4.62 26.05 -3.79
N GLY A 16 -3.79 27.08 -3.57
CA GLY A 16 -4.21 28.48 -3.69
C GLY A 16 -4.46 28.91 -5.14
N THR A 17 -3.62 28.46 -6.06
CA THR A 17 -3.71 28.78 -7.49
C THR A 17 -4.19 27.62 -8.35
N GLY A 18 -4.19 26.41 -7.83
CA GLY A 18 -4.44 25.18 -8.59
C GLY A 18 -3.28 24.81 -9.54
N THR A 19 -2.10 25.42 -9.35
CA THR A 19 -0.92 25.09 -10.16
C THR A 19 -0.29 23.78 -9.72
N ILE A 20 -0.03 22.91 -10.67
CA ILE A 20 0.68 21.66 -10.46
C ILE A 20 2.15 21.85 -10.82
N PHE A 21 3.03 21.48 -9.91
CA PHE A 21 4.47 21.38 -10.11
C PHE A 21 4.88 19.93 -10.20
N ALA A 22 5.74 19.58 -11.15
CA ALA A 22 6.17 18.21 -11.35
C ALA A 22 7.65 18.12 -11.71
N THR A 23 8.24 16.99 -11.36
CA THR A 23 9.61 16.64 -11.67
C THR A 23 9.75 15.13 -11.90
N ASN A 24 10.76 14.73 -12.66
CA ASN A 24 11.05 13.33 -12.96
C ASN A 24 12.52 12.94 -12.75
N GLY A 25 13.32 13.80 -12.15
CA GLY A 25 14.73 13.54 -11.90
C GLY A 25 15.64 13.61 -13.14
N VAL A 26 15.09 13.80 -14.32
CA VAL A 26 15.82 13.82 -15.60
C VAL A 26 15.71 15.16 -16.31
N ASP A 27 14.48 15.62 -16.51
CA ASP A 27 14.18 16.87 -17.18
C ASP A 27 14.16 18.06 -16.21
N VAL A 28 14.19 19.27 -16.77
CA VAL A 28 13.94 20.49 -15.99
C VAL A 28 12.54 20.42 -15.39
N PRO A 29 12.36 20.72 -14.09
CA PRO A 29 11.05 20.76 -13.46
C PRO A 29 10.07 21.64 -14.24
N PHE A 30 8.81 21.24 -14.26
CA PHE A 30 7.78 21.96 -15.00
C PHE A 30 6.55 22.25 -14.11
N LYS A 31 5.77 23.25 -14.54
CA LYS A 31 4.49 23.59 -13.94
C LYS A 31 3.35 23.54 -14.96
N TRP A 32 2.16 23.29 -14.46
CA TRP A 32 0.93 23.35 -15.24
C TRP A 32 -0.17 24.10 -14.49
N THR A 33 -0.78 25.07 -15.15
CA THR A 33 -1.79 25.97 -14.59
C THR A 33 -3.22 25.62 -15.01
N GLY A 34 -3.46 24.39 -15.48
CA GLY A 34 -4.78 23.96 -15.95
C GLY A 34 -5.07 24.32 -17.41
N THR A 35 -4.15 24.93 -18.13
CA THR A 35 -4.29 25.20 -19.56
C THR A 35 -3.78 24.05 -20.41
N SER A 36 -4.10 23.99 -21.70
CA SER A 36 -3.78 22.86 -22.60
C SER A 36 -2.28 22.63 -22.83
N THR A 37 -1.42 23.54 -22.42
CA THR A 37 0.03 23.43 -22.61
C THR A 37 0.73 23.58 -21.28
N ALA A 38 1.47 22.53 -20.87
CA ALA A 38 2.37 22.61 -19.74
C ALA A 38 3.53 23.55 -20.06
N ALA A 39 3.79 24.53 -19.18
CA ALA A 39 4.95 25.37 -19.30
C ALA A 39 6.10 24.79 -18.45
N VAL A 40 7.31 24.85 -18.97
CA VAL A 40 8.51 24.54 -18.18
C VAL A 40 8.63 25.61 -17.09
N VAL A 41 8.84 25.19 -15.86
CA VAL A 41 9.11 26.11 -14.75
C VAL A 41 10.44 26.79 -15.07
N ASP A 42 10.41 28.12 -15.18
CA ASP A 42 11.63 28.91 -15.32
C ASP A 42 12.28 29.07 -13.94
N VAL A 43 12.67 27.94 -13.38
CA VAL A 43 13.48 27.91 -12.17
C VAL A 43 14.92 28.18 -12.59
N ASP A 44 15.60 28.99 -11.83
CA ASP A 44 16.99 29.36 -11.97
C ASP A 44 17.83 28.33 -12.74
N SER A 45 18.67 28.81 -13.65
CA SER A 45 19.57 28.03 -14.52
C SER A 45 20.43 26.97 -13.80
N ARG A 46 20.45 26.99 -12.48
CA ARG A 46 21.08 25.97 -11.62
C ARG A 46 20.30 24.66 -11.55
N PHE A 47 19.02 24.69 -11.90
CA PHE A 47 18.17 23.51 -11.89
C PHE A 47 18.11 22.91 -13.30
N THR A 48 18.98 21.98 -13.56
CA THR A 48 18.88 21.18 -14.78
C THR A 48 17.88 20.04 -14.62
N ARG A 49 17.62 19.63 -13.35
CA ARG A 49 16.66 18.61 -12.92
C ARG A 49 16.38 18.76 -11.45
N ALA A 50 15.32 18.17 -10.96
CA ALA A 50 15.09 17.89 -9.55
C ALA A 50 14.50 16.48 -9.42
N ASP A 51 14.83 15.77 -8.33
CA ASP A 51 14.32 14.43 -8.10
C ASP A 51 13.01 14.48 -7.28
N HIS A 52 12.85 15.51 -6.43
CA HIS A 52 11.72 15.64 -5.51
C HIS A 52 11.12 17.03 -5.55
N VAL A 53 9.80 17.10 -5.37
CA VAL A 53 9.02 18.34 -5.23
C VAL A 53 7.98 18.24 -4.14
N ALA A 54 7.80 19.32 -3.38
CA ALA A 54 6.72 19.45 -2.40
C ALA A 54 6.19 20.89 -2.39
N HIS A 55 4.93 21.08 -2.03
CA HIS A 55 4.34 22.36 -1.71
C HIS A 55 4.05 22.42 -0.20
N TRP A 56 4.63 23.38 0.50
CA TRP A 56 4.45 23.56 1.92
C TRP A 56 4.72 25.01 2.34
N ASP A 57 3.92 25.51 3.25
CA ASP A 57 4.02 26.89 3.80
C ASP A 57 4.06 27.96 2.70
N ASN A 58 3.14 27.84 1.72
CA ASN A 58 3.03 28.71 0.54
C ASN A 58 4.31 28.85 -0.28
N ARG A 59 5.14 27.80 -0.32
CA ARG A 59 6.36 27.71 -1.10
C ARG A 59 6.43 26.39 -1.83
N VAL A 60 7.09 26.39 -2.97
CA VAL A 60 7.50 25.16 -3.65
C VAL A 60 8.90 24.81 -3.21
N TRP A 61 9.10 23.56 -2.88
CA TRP A 61 10.36 22.99 -2.40
C TRP A 61 10.89 21.98 -3.41
N TRP A 62 12.18 22.08 -3.74
CA TRP A 62 12.85 21.24 -4.71
C TRP A 62 14.03 20.54 -4.06
N GLY A 63 14.03 19.21 -4.07
CA GLY A 63 15.08 18.40 -3.49
C GLY A 63 15.92 17.69 -4.53
N SER A 64 17.21 17.48 -4.21
CA SER A 64 18.13 16.68 -5.04
C SER A 64 18.24 17.23 -6.47
N THR A 65 18.80 18.43 -6.62
CA THR A 65 18.84 19.14 -7.90
C THR A 65 20.20 19.03 -8.59
N GLY A 66 20.23 18.47 -9.79
CA GLY A 66 21.45 18.34 -10.60
C GLY A 66 22.58 17.61 -9.85
N SER A 67 23.69 18.29 -9.55
CA SER A 67 24.81 17.74 -8.77
C SER A 67 24.67 17.97 -7.25
N ASN A 68 23.61 18.64 -6.81
CA ASN A 68 23.40 19.00 -5.40
C ASN A 68 22.35 18.06 -4.77
N TYR A 69 22.68 16.79 -4.62
CA TYR A 69 21.78 15.75 -4.09
C TYR A 69 21.35 15.96 -2.63
N ASP A 70 22.09 16.77 -1.88
CA ASP A 70 21.87 17.05 -0.47
C ASP A 70 21.24 18.42 -0.20
N ARG A 71 20.83 19.14 -1.25
CA ARG A 71 20.25 20.47 -1.13
C ARG A 71 18.74 20.46 -1.34
N LEU A 72 18.09 21.21 -0.48
CA LEU A 72 16.67 21.54 -0.54
C LEU A 72 16.52 23.03 -0.86
N TRP A 73 16.01 23.33 -2.03
CA TRP A 73 15.75 24.68 -2.48
C TRP A 73 14.30 25.06 -2.23
N TYR A 74 14.03 26.35 -2.02
CA TYR A 74 12.68 26.85 -1.84
C TYR A 74 12.45 28.18 -2.57
N THR A 75 11.18 28.40 -2.97
CA THR A 75 10.74 29.62 -3.65
C THR A 75 10.38 30.71 -2.65
N ASP A 76 10.20 31.93 -3.12
CA ASP A 76 9.61 33.00 -2.32
C ASP A 76 8.08 32.76 -2.12
N ILE A 77 7.55 33.27 -0.99
CA ILE A 77 6.10 33.22 -0.72
C ILE A 77 5.30 34.04 -1.73
N ALA A 78 5.86 35.16 -2.19
CA ALA A 78 5.20 36.07 -3.12
C ALA A 78 5.36 35.66 -4.59
N ASP A 79 6.33 34.78 -4.87
CA ASP A 79 6.64 34.33 -6.23
C ASP A 79 7.15 32.88 -6.20
N ILE A 80 6.19 31.96 -6.36
CA ILE A 80 6.46 30.53 -6.36
C ILE A 80 7.27 30.03 -7.54
N ASP A 81 7.56 30.89 -8.50
CA ASP A 81 8.38 30.57 -9.69
C ASP A 81 9.85 30.99 -9.52
N THR A 82 10.14 31.81 -8.52
CA THR A 82 11.49 32.37 -8.32
C THR A 82 12.19 31.72 -7.14
N VAL A 83 13.37 31.17 -7.38
CA VAL A 83 14.25 30.63 -6.34
C VAL A 83 15.45 31.55 -6.16
N GLY A 84 15.62 32.08 -4.95
CA GLY A 84 16.76 32.94 -4.63
C GLY A 84 18.09 32.17 -4.68
N ALA A 85 19.17 32.89 -5.00
CA ALA A 85 20.51 32.31 -5.11
C ALA A 85 21.01 31.63 -3.82
N THR A 86 20.48 32.05 -2.69
CA THR A 86 20.84 31.55 -1.35
C THR A 86 19.67 30.84 -0.64
N SER A 87 18.52 30.67 -1.35
CA SER A 87 17.32 30.08 -0.79
C SER A 87 17.40 28.54 -0.80
N PHE A 88 18.35 28.00 -0.04
CA PHE A 88 18.49 26.54 0.12
C PHE A 88 18.98 26.15 1.53
N TYR A 89 18.71 24.90 1.87
CA TYR A 89 19.27 24.19 3.03
C TYR A 89 20.09 23.02 2.56
N GLN A 90 21.17 22.69 3.31
CA GLN A 90 22.03 21.58 3.01
C GLN A 90 22.01 20.57 4.15
N PHE A 91 21.83 19.28 3.82
CA PHE A 91 21.65 18.20 4.77
C PHE A 91 22.90 17.31 4.94
N GLY A 92 23.86 17.39 4.03
CA GLY A 92 25.06 16.55 4.04
C GLY A 92 24.82 15.09 3.61
N HIS A 93 23.58 14.76 3.27
CA HIS A 93 23.14 13.42 2.81
C HIS A 93 22.17 13.58 1.65
N PRO A 94 22.21 12.70 0.63
CA PRO A 94 21.24 12.71 -0.46
C PRO A 94 19.80 12.70 0.04
N ILE A 95 18.97 13.59 -0.52
CA ILE A 95 17.52 13.62 -0.23
C ILE A 95 16.88 12.47 -0.98
N THR A 96 16.02 11.72 -0.31
CA THR A 96 15.28 10.58 -0.86
C THR A 96 13.77 10.82 -0.94
N ALA A 97 13.23 11.76 -0.17
CA ALA A 97 11.82 12.13 -0.23
C ALA A 97 11.57 13.52 0.37
N LEU A 98 10.53 14.18 -0.14
CA LEU A 98 9.93 15.36 0.47
C LEU A 98 8.46 15.06 0.79
N VAL A 99 8.08 15.22 2.05
CA VAL A 99 6.72 14.93 2.50
C VAL A 99 6.16 16.13 3.23
N SER A 100 5.20 16.80 2.62
CA SER A 100 4.48 17.89 3.28
C SER A 100 3.37 17.33 4.15
N THR A 101 3.32 17.83 5.38
CA THR A 101 2.23 17.62 6.31
C THR A 101 1.65 18.97 6.70
N ARG A 102 0.57 18.95 7.45
CA ARG A 102 -0.07 20.18 7.88
C ARG A 102 0.88 21.11 8.67
N ASN A 103 1.76 20.52 9.49
CA ASN A 103 2.54 21.26 10.49
C ASN A 103 4.03 21.35 10.13
N ALA A 104 4.52 20.54 9.22
CA ALA A 104 5.95 20.48 8.90
C ALA A 104 6.20 19.95 7.48
N LEU A 105 7.34 20.33 6.91
CA LEU A 105 7.92 19.62 5.79
C LEU A 105 8.94 18.63 6.33
N SER A 106 8.74 17.35 6.05
CA SER A 106 9.68 16.29 6.36
C SER A 106 10.60 16.05 5.17
N VAL A 107 11.89 16.09 5.42
CA VAL A 107 12.93 15.84 4.44
C VAL A 107 13.59 14.52 4.78
N HIS A 108 13.34 13.49 3.99
CA HIS A 108 13.99 12.21 4.12
C HIS A 108 15.30 12.24 3.37
N THR A 109 16.33 11.71 4.00
CA THR A 109 17.68 11.63 3.43
C THR A 109 18.27 10.25 3.72
N THR A 110 19.34 9.87 3.06
CA THR A 110 20.06 8.63 3.41
C THR A 110 20.64 8.63 4.83
N GLY A 111 20.73 9.81 5.47
CA GLY A 111 21.16 9.97 6.86
C GLY A 111 20.04 10.05 7.89
N GLY A 112 18.76 10.08 7.47
CA GLY A 112 17.61 10.14 8.37
C GLY A 112 16.55 11.14 7.94
N ILE A 113 15.56 11.35 8.83
CA ILE A 113 14.49 12.32 8.63
C ILE A 113 14.83 13.63 9.34
N PHE A 114 14.65 14.71 8.62
CA PHE A 114 14.73 16.08 9.13
C PHE A 114 13.36 16.74 9.00
N THR A 115 13.02 17.59 9.94
CA THR A 115 11.84 18.47 9.85
C THR A 115 12.28 19.90 9.65
N MET A 116 11.60 20.58 8.73
CA MET A 116 11.73 22.03 8.55
C MET A 116 10.73 22.72 9.46
N VAL A 117 11.21 23.57 10.35
CA VAL A 117 10.39 24.28 11.35
C VAL A 117 10.47 25.78 11.09
N PRO A 118 9.35 26.50 10.90
CA PRO A 118 9.36 27.94 10.73
C PRO A 118 9.96 28.63 11.96
N THR A 119 10.87 29.57 11.73
CA THR A 119 11.52 30.34 12.81
C THR A 119 10.81 31.67 13.12
N GLY A 120 9.96 32.14 12.20
CA GLY A 120 9.40 33.47 12.24
C GLY A 120 10.37 34.61 11.88
N ASN A 121 11.61 34.26 11.49
CA ASN A 121 12.63 35.20 11.06
C ASN A 121 12.74 35.20 9.51
N SER A 122 12.61 36.34 8.87
CA SER A 122 12.67 36.47 7.41
C SER A 122 14.04 36.15 6.83
N GLU A 123 15.12 36.32 7.60
CA GLU A 123 16.48 36.05 7.12
C GLU A 123 16.82 34.54 7.18
N ILE A 124 16.27 33.84 8.18
CA ILE A 124 16.42 32.40 8.36
C ILE A 124 15.00 31.84 8.58
N PRO A 125 14.22 31.69 7.51
CA PRO A 125 12.81 31.39 7.63
C PRO A 125 12.53 30.02 8.26
N TYR A 126 13.45 29.06 8.13
CA TYR A 126 13.28 27.73 8.68
C TYR A 126 14.53 27.23 9.38
N GLN A 127 14.33 26.37 10.36
CA GLN A 127 15.37 25.60 11.02
C GLN A 127 15.19 24.11 10.70
N GLN A 128 16.26 23.47 10.25
CA GLN A 128 16.29 22.02 10.07
C GLN A 128 16.56 21.32 11.41
N GLN A 129 15.76 20.32 11.73
CA GLN A 129 15.93 19.49 12.93
C GLN A 129 15.96 18.03 12.55
N GLN A 130 17.08 17.35 12.80
CA GLN A 130 17.14 15.91 12.63
C GLN A 130 16.30 15.23 13.69
N ARG A 131 15.42 14.32 13.30
CA ARG A 131 14.51 13.58 14.18
C ARG A 131 15.01 12.15 14.38
N THR A 132 15.24 11.43 13.34
CA THR A 132 15.63 10.02 13.38
C THR A 132 16.67 9.73 12.31
N SER A 133 17.46 8.68 12.51
CA SER A 133 18.42 8.19 11.51
C SER A 133 17.80 7.25 10.47
N ARG A 134 16.50 7.01 10.52
CA ARG A 134 15.79 6.13 9.59
C ARG A 134 14.88 6.94 8.69
N ALA A 135 14.93 6.70 7.39
CA ALA A 135 14.15 7.43 6.40
C ALA A 135 13.63 6.51 5.30
N ALA A 136 12.71 7.01 4.48
CA ALA A 136 12.18 6.31 3.32
C ALA A 136 13.23 6.14 2.23
N ILE A 137 13.08 5.09 1.43
CA ILE A 137 13.98 4.81 0.30
C ILE A 137 13.73 5.71 -0.90
N ASN A 138 12.50 6.22 -1.08
CA ASN A 138 12.13 7.17 -2.15
C ASN A 138 10.89 7.98 -1.75
N GLY A 139 10.55 9.04 -2.49
CA GLY A 139 9.42 9.92 -2.22
C GLY A 139 8.07 9.25 -2.38
N ARG A 140 7.91 8.40 -3.37
CA ARG A 140 6.67 7.67 -3.65
C ARG A 140 6.41 6.55 -2.64
N ALA A 141 7.42 6.14 -1.88
CA ALA A 141 7.34 5.11 -0.87
C ALA A 141 6.82 5.62 0.49
N VAL A 142 6.37 6.86 0.55
CA VAL A 142 5.84 7.46 1.78
C VAL A 142 4.38 7.82 1.60
N VAL A 143 3.56 7.40 2.52
CA VAL A 143 2.14 7.77 2.59
C VAL A 143 1.85 8.47 3.92
N VAL A 144 1.08 9.55 3.85
CA VAL A 144 0.67 10.32 5.03
C VAL A 144 -0.71 9.87 5.48
N LEU A 145 -0.78 9.41 6.72
CA LEU A 145 -2.01 9.03 7.41
C LEU A 145 -2.61 10.22 8.18
N PRO A 146 -3.87 10.14 8.61
CA PRO A 146 -4.46 11.13 9.51
C PRO A 146 -3.60 11.37 10.75
N GLY A 147 -3.47 12.62 11.16
CA GLY A 147 -2.64 13.04 12.29
C GLY A 147 -1.17 13.23 11.94
N ASP A 148 -0.85 13.44 10.65
CA ASP A 148 0.51 13.68 10.13
C ASP A 148 1.47 12.49 10.32
N ARG A 149 0.94 11.30 10.63
CA ARG A 149 1.74 10.07 10.69
C ARG A 149 2.16 9.66 9.28
N GLN A 150 3.38 9.18 9.12
CA GLN A 150 3.91 8.74 7.85
C GLN A 150 4.20 7.23 7.91
N LEU A 151 3.67 6.47 6.96
CA LEU A 151 4.13 5.12 6.71
C LEU A 151 5.14 5.17 5.56
N MET A 152 6.26 4.52 5.73
CA MET A 152 7.37 4.58 4.76
C MET A 152 7.96 3.21 4.50
N ILE A 153 8.24 2.92 3.23
CA ILE A 153 8.97 1.73 2.81
C ILE A 153 10.46 1.97 3.04
N ARG A 154 11.12 0.95 3.61
CA ARG A 154 12.56 0.85 3.76
C ARG A 154 13.04 -0.48 3.22
N GLU A 155 14.34 -0.66 3.14
CA GLU A 155 14.94 -1.92 2.67
C GLU A 155 14.54 -3.14 3.51
N ASP A 156 14.30 -2.93 4.80
CA ASP A 156 14.04 -3.98 5.79
C ASP A 156 12.58 -4.04 6.28
N GLY A 157 11.67 -3.26 5.73
CA GLY A 157 10.27 -3.27 6.14
C GLY A 157 9.53 -1.95 5.90
N ILE A 158 8.29 -1.91 6.37
CA ILE A 158 7.47 -0.70 6.40
C ILE A 158 7.42 -0.18 7.82
N TYR A 159 7.68 1.11 7.98
CA TYR A 159 7.81 1.79 9.26
C TYR A 159 6.83 2.93 9.37
N GLN A 160 6.32 3.18 10.58
CA GLN A 160 5.57 4.37 10.94
C GLN A 160 6.47 5.38 11.64
N TRP A 161 6.27 6.65 11.29
CA TRP A 161 6.86 7.79 11.97
C TRP A 161 5.76 8.81 12.28
N ASP A 162 5.73 9.30 13.51
CA ASP A 162 4.72 10.21 14.04
C ASP A 162 5.22 11.65 14.27
N GLY A 163 6.43 11.97 13.75
CA GLY A 163 7.08 13.27 13.95
C GLY A 163 8.05 13.30 15.13
N GLY A 164 8.13 12.25 15.93
CA GLY A 164 9.05 12.09 17.05
C GLY A 164 10.47 11.66 16.63
N ASP A 165 11.24 11.22 17.61
CA ASP A 165 12.63 10.79 17.41
C ASP A 165 12.74 9.31 17.04
N ASP A 166 11.66 8.54 17.23
CA ASP A 166 11.59 7.11 16.96
C ASP A 166 10.72 6.78 15.75
N VAL A 167 10.99 5.62 15.17
CA VAL A 167 10.18 5.00 14.12
C VAL A 167 9.81 3.57 14.53
N GLU A 168 8.57 3.20 14.32
CA GLU A 168 8.04 1.88 14.65
C GLU A 168 7.92 1.01 13.40
N LYS A 169 8.36 -0.25 13.48
CA LYS A 169 8.21 -1.21 12.37
C LYS A 169 6.81 -1.80 12.36
N MET A 170 6.03 -1.48 11.34
CA MET A 170 4.65 -1.95 11.18
C MET A 170 4.56 -3.30 10.48
N SER A 171 5.54 -3.61 9.62
CA SER A 171 5.54 -4.83 8.81
C SER A 171 6.13 -6.06 9.50
N PHE A 172 6.23 -6.09 10.82
CA PHE A 172 6.87 -7.19 11.54
C PHE A 172 6.26 -8.56 11.21
N ALA A 173 4.95 -8.61 11.00
CA ALA A 173 4.25 -9.83 10.60
C ALA A 173 4.65 -10.34 9.19
N LEU A 174 5.22 -9.49 8.35
CA LEU A 174 5.62 -9.80 6.98
C LEU A 174 7.08 -10.25 6.86
N ASP A 175 7.88 -10.06 7.91
CA ASP A 175 9.35 -10.22 7.87
C ASP A 175 9.82 -11.62 7.47
N LEU A 176 9.13 -12.65 7.92
CA LEU A 176 9.58 -14.04 7.69
C LEU A 176 9.02 -14.66 6.41
N GLY A 177 7.78 -14.33 6.06
CA GLY A 177 7.08 -15.02 4.99
C GLY A 177 6.93 -14.24 3.70
N TYR A 178 7.12 -12.92 3.74
CA TYR A 178 6.87 -12.06 2.58
C TYR A 178 8.09 -11.21 2.21
N TRP A 179 8.65 -10.47 3.16
CA TRP A 179 9.72 -9.51 2.91
C TRP A 179 10.96 -10.10 2.23
N PRO A 180 11.44 -11.31 2.59
CA PRO A 180 12.62 -11.92 1.96
C PRO A 180 12.44 -12.28 0.47
N HIS A 181 11.21 -12.29 -0.03
CA HIS A 181 10.90 -12.60 -1.42
C HIS A 181 10.76 -11.35 -2.29
N LEU A 182 10.88 -10.16 -1.72
CA LEU A 182 10.89 -8.92 -2.49
C LEU A 182 12.21 -8.75 -3.24
N VAL A 183 12.14 -8.12 -4.41
CA VAL A 183 13.32 -7.81 -5.22
C VAL A 183 13.99 -6.57 -4.65
N ALA A 184 15.00 -6.74 -3.80
CA ALA A 184 15.66 -5.66 -3.06
C ALA A 184 16.18 -4.53 -3.98
N SER A 185 16.70 -4.86 -5.16
CA SER A 185 17.20 -3.88 -6.13
C SER A 185 16.11 -3.01 -6.76
N ARG A 186 14.84 -3.40 -6.62
CA ARG A 186 13.67 -2.70 -7.16
C ARG A 186 12.79 -2.04 -6.09
N LEU A 187 13.11 -2.21 -4.82
CA LEU A 187 12.37 -1.57 -3.72
C LEU A 187 12.34 -0.05 -3.83
N SER A 188 13.38 0.57 -4.39
CA SER A 188 13.42 2.01 -4.65
C SER A 188 12.38 2.50 -5.68
N GLU A 189 11.76 1.60 -6.43
CA GLU A 189 10.70 1.91 -7.39
C GLU A 189 9.30 1.71 -6.80
N SER A 190 9.21 1.14 -5.61
CA SER A 190 7.96 0.95 -4.88
C SER A 190 7.26 2.27 -4.62
N PHE A 191 5.95 2.23 -4.58
CA PHE A 191 5.13 3.40 -4.31
C PHE A 191 3.95 3.07 -3.40
N SER A 192 3.31 4.10 -2.87
CA SER A 192 2.23 3.97 -1.90
C SER A 192 1.15 5.00 -2.13
N LEU A 193 -0.05 4.70 -1.63
CA LEU A 193 -1.22 5.58 -1.72
C LEU A 193 -2.06 5.42 -0.45
N TYR A 194 -2.58 6.52 0.07
CA TYR A 194 -3.58 6.49 1.12
C TYR A 194 -4.99 6.57 0.53
N TYR A 195 -5.85 5.62 0.93
CA TYR A 195 -7.26 5.60 0.56
C TYR A 195 -8.13 6.05 1.74
N PRO A 196 -8.56 7.33 1.79
CA PRO A 196 -9.19 7.90 2.98
C PRO A 196 -10.55 7.29 3.34
N GLN A 197 -11.34 6.86 2.34
CA GLN A 197 -12.69 6.33 2.58
C GLN A 197 -12.66 5.05 3.42
N GLU A 198 -11.68 4.19 3.19
CA GLU A 198 -11.51 2.95 3.94
C GLU A 198 -10.46 3.04 5.04
N ALA A 199 -9.77 4.17 5.15
CA ALA A 199 -8.63 4.37 6.06
C ALA A 199 -7.53 3.33 5.83
N GLU A 200 -7.12 3.17 4.58
CA GLU A 200 -6.14 2.17 4.15
C GLU A 200 -4.93 2.82 3.49
N ALA A 201 -3.76 2.29 3.79
CA ALA A 201 -2.51 2.59 3.08
C ALA A 201 -2.14 1.41 2.19
N TRP A 202 -2.02 1.66 0.91
CA TRP A 202 -1.72 0.68 -0.12
C TRP A 202 -0.28 0.80 -0.55
N PHE A 203 0.43 -0.33 -0.66
CA PHE A 203 1.85 -0.41 -1.00
C PHE A 203 2.04 -1.36 -2.17
N TRP A 204 2.55 -0.86 -3.28
CA TRP A 204 2.92 -1.64 -4.46
C TRP A 204 4.38 -2.05 -4.35
N LEU A 205 4.62 -3.35 -4.39
CA LEU A 205 5.91 -3.96 -4.07
C LEU A 205 6.34 -4.97 -5.15
N PRO A 206 7.64 -5.05 -5.46
CA PRO A 206 8.18 -6.00 -6.43
C PRO A 206 8.41 -7.37 -5.78
N TYR A 207 7.59 -8.36 -6.10
CA TYR A 207 7.67 -9.68 -5.47
C TYR A 207 8.06 -10.77 -6.47
N GLY A 208 9.02 -11.62 -6.09
CA GLY A 208 9.46 -12.78 -6.85
C GLY A 208 10.74 -12.57 -7.64
N THR A 209 11.39 -13.66 -8.01
CA THR A 209 12.69 -13.62 -8.68
C THR A 209 12.61 -13.04 -10.08
N GLY A 210 13.39 -12.02 -10.35
CA GLY A 210 13.49 -11.40 -11.68
C GLY A 210 12.36 -10.42 -12.01
N GLN A 211 11.48 -10.13 -11.04
CA GLN A 211 10.42 -9.14 -11.23
C GLN A 211 11.00 -7.73 -11.41
N ILE A 212 10.51 -7.02 -12.40
CA ILE A 212 10.94 -5.67 -12.76
C ILE A 212 9.96 -4.63 -12.24
N GLU A 213 8.65 -4.93 -12.33
CA GLU A 213 7.55 -4.03 -11.97
C GLU A 213 6.94 -4.36 -10.61
N MET A 214 6.09 -3.47 -10.10
CA MET A 214 5.36 -3.68 -8.86
C MET A 214 4.15 -4.57 -9.11
N ASN A 215 4.23 -5.82 -8.70
CA ASN A 215 3.26 -6.88 -8.99
C ASN A 215 2.47 -7.36 -7.78
N HIS A 216 2.74 -6.84 -6.61
CA HIS A 216 2.02 -7.16 -5.37
C HIS A 216 1.53 -5.89 -4.68
N ILE A 217 0.30 -5.91 -4.17
CA ILE A 217 -0.25 -4.86 -3.34
C ILE A 217 -0.41 -5.39 -1.91
N MET A 218 0.24 -4.73 -0.97
CA MET A 218 0.00 -4.93 0.46
C MET A 218 -0.80 -3.75 0.99
N VAL A 219 -1.83 -4.03 1.76
CA VAL A 219 -2.72 -3.01 2.32
C VAL A 219 -2.62 -3.03 3.84
N TYR A 220 -2.34 -1.88 4.42
CA TYR A 220 -2.44 -1.66 5.85
C TYR A 220 -3.74 -0.90 6.15
N SER A 221 -4.61 -1.48 6.96
CA SER A 221 -5.81 -0.79 7.44
C SER A 221 -5.51 -0.08 8.75
N ASP A 222 -5.55 1.24 8.72
CA ASP A 222 -5.38 2.08 9.92
C ASP A 222 -6.54 1.89 10.91
N ARG A 223 -7.74 1.58 10.40
CA ARG A 223 -8.93 1.29 11.23
C ARG A 223 -8.79 0.02 12.06
N HIS A 224 -8.12 -1.00 11.51
CA HIS A 224 -8.03 -2.34 12.11
C HIS A 224 -6.65 -2.66 12.67
N ASP A 225 -5.68 -1.78 12.46
CA ASP A 225 -4.26 -2.02 12.78
C ASP A 225 -3.80 -3.39 12.25
N ALA A 226 -4.07 -3.65 10.97
CA ALA A 226 -3.87 -4.96 10.37
C ALA A 226 -3.43 -4.87 8.91
N TRP A 227 -2.67 -5.89 8.47
CA TRP A 227 -2.23 -6.06 7.10
C TRP A 227 -3.16 -7.00 6.34
N PHE A 228 -3.46 -6.64 5.11
CA PHE A 228 -4.23 -7.41 4.14
C PHE A 228 -3.42 -7.63 2.87
N GLY A 229 -3.69 -8.72 2.16
CA GLY A 229 -2.98 -9.07 0.95
C GLY A 229 -1.97 -10.23 1.14
N PRO A 230 -1.02 -10.41 0.22
CA PRO A 230 -0.86 -9.60 -0.97
C PRO A 230 -2.02 -9.78 -1.97
N TYR A 231 -2.47 -8.68 -2.56
CA TYR A 231 -3.30 -8.73 -3.74
C TYR A 231 -2.39 -8.91 -4.95
N THR A 232 -2.70 -9.89 -5.79
CA THR A 232 -1.87 -10.26 -6.94
C THR A 232 -2.77 -10.58 -8.12
N GLY A 233 -2.39 -10.15 -9.31
CA GLY A 233 -3.04 -10.53 -10.54
C GLY A 233 -2.29 -11.64 -11.29
N SER A 234 -2.81 -12.11 -12.40
CA SER A 234 -2.16 -13.07 -13.27
C SER A 234 -1.48 -12.39 -14.45
N GLY A 235 -0.18 -12.65 -14.62
CA GLY A 235 0.61 -12.20 -15.77
C GLY A 235 0.99 -10.72 -15.75
N ALA A 236 1.43 -10.22 -16.91
CA ALA A 236 1.93 -8.87 -17.10
C ALA A 236 0.87 -7.76 -16.89
N TYR A 237 -0.39 -8.13 -16.81
CA TYR A 237 -1.49 -7.17 -16.61
C TYR A 237 -1.61 -6.61 -15.20
N PHE A 238 -0.95 -7.19 -14.22
CA PHE A 238 -0.96 -6.71 -12.84
C PHE A 238 0.29 -5.88 -12.47
N ASP A 239 1.19 -5.72 -13.40
CA ASP A 239 2.40 -4.92 -13.19
C ASP A 239 2.04 -3.43 -13.18
N ARG A 240 2.33 -2.74 -12.08
CA ARG A 240 1.97 -1.35 -11.83
C ARG A 240 3.22 -0.49 -11.71
N ASN A 241 3.13 0.75 -12.18
CA ASN A 241 4.23 1.72 -12.09
C ASN A 241 3.84 3.04 -11.43
N CYS A 242 2.55 3.32 -11.28
CA CYS A 242 2.06 4.50 -10.59
C CYS A 242 0.67 4.28 -10.00
N ALA A 243 0.30 5.09 -9.02
CA ALA A 243 -1.06 5.15 -8.50
C ALA A 243 -1.44 6.59 -8.11
N ALA A 244 -2.73 6.89 -8.20
CA ALA A 244 -3.29 8.16 -7.79
C ALA A 244 -4.72 8.00 -7.27
N LEU A 245 -5.20 8.97 -6.51
CA LEU A 245 -6.63 9.11 -6.22
C LEU A 245 -7.30 9.91 -7.33
N ILE A 246 -8.29 9.33 -7.99
CA ILE A 246 -9.15 10.01 -8.94
C ILE A 246 -10.57 9.88 -8.41
N ASP A 247 -11.26 11.01 -8.24
CA ASP A 247 -12.60 11.06 -7.60
C ASP A 247 -12.64 10.34 -6.24
N GLN A 248 -11.57 10.48 -5.46
CA GLN A 248 -11.35 9.84 -4.16
C GLN A 248 -11.26 8.29 -4.21
N LYS A 249 -11.01 7.73 -5.35
CA LYS A 249 -10.83 6.29 -5.57
C LYS A 249 -9.40 5.99 -5.98
N PRO A 250 -8.82 4.87 -5.50
CA PRO A 250 -7.48 4.47 -5.92
C PRO A 250 -7.51 3.96 -7.37
N HIS A 251 -6.64 4.53 -8.18
CA HIS A 251 -6.38 4.09 -9.55
C HIS A 251 -4.91 3.78 -9.68
N ALA A 252 -4.57 2.75 -10.43
CA ALA A 252 -3.20 2.42 -10.74
C ALA A 252 -2.97 2.27 -12.23
N GLY A 253 -1.82 2.73 -12.70
CA GLY A 253 -1.41 2.60 -14.09
C GLY A 253 -0.71 1.28 -14.34
N THR A 254 -1.07 0.60 -15.44
CA THR A 254 -0.39 -0.60 -15.93
C THR A 254 0.56 -0.25 -17.05
N LEU A 255 1.61 -1.06 -17.21
CA LEU A 255 2.33 -1.11 -18.48
C LEU A 255 1.53 -1.99 -19.46
N ASP A 256 1.44 -1.58 -20.72
CA ASP A 256 0.96 -2.47 -21.77
C ASP A 256 1.94 -3.63 -21.95
N SER A 257 1.41 -4.84 -22.15
CA SER A 257 2.19 -6.05 -22.42
C SER A 257 3.10 -5.99 -23.66
N SER A 258 2.91 -4.97 -24.48
CA SER A 258 3.76 -4.68 -25.65
C SER A 258 4.90 -3.70 -25.35
N GLY A 259 5.01 -3.17 -24.12
CA GLY A 259 5.98 -2.12 -23.79
C GLY A 259 5.63 -0.77 -24.40
N ASP A 260 4.45 -0.62 -24.96
CA ASP A 260 3.98 0.64 -25.53
C ASP A 260 3.42 1.55 -24.43
N ILE A 261 3.56 2.86 -24.60
CA ILE A 261 3.18 3.92 -23.64
C ILE A 261 1.64 4.05 -23.47
N GLY A 262 0.90 3.07 -23.91
CA GLY A 262 -0.57 2.99 -23.84
C GLY A 262 -1.08 2.32 -22.57
N GLY A 263 -0.42 2.54 -21.42
CA GLY A 263 -0.83 1.96 -20.15
C GLY A 263 -2.29 2.28 -19.83
N LYS A 264 -3.02 1.29 -19.34
CA LYS A 264 -4.39 1.46 -18.86
C LYS A 264 -4.35 2.04 -17.46
N LEU A 265 -5.26 2.94 -17.17
CA LEU A 265 -5.54 3.40 -15.82
C LEU A 265 -6.69 2.55 -15.27
N GLU A 266 -6.44 1.77 -14.26
CA GLU A 266 -7.41 0.88 -13.66
C GLU A 266 -7.97 1.46 -12.36
N ASP A 267 -9.30 1.39 -12.21
CA ASP A 267 -10.01 1.78 -10.99
C ASP A 267 -9.92 0.62 -9.98
N HIS A 268 -9.17 0.82 -8.91
CA HIS A 268 -9.12 -0.11 -7.80
C HIS A 268 -10.15 0.21 -6.70
N ALA A 269 -11.03 1.19 -6.96
CA ALA A 269 -12.01 1.57 -5.97
C ALA A 269 -13.16 0.59 -5.91
N PRO A 270 -13.60 0.30 -4.70
CA PRO A 270 -14.79 -0.49 -4.48
C PRO A 270 -16.08 0.32 -4.70
N SER A 271 -16.26 1.02 -5.81
CA SER A 271 -17.60 1.53 -6.12
C SER A 271 -18.58 0.37 -6.38
N ASN A 272 -18.04 -0.77 -6.67
CA ASN A 272 -18.67 -2.06 -6.68
C ASN A 272 -17.88 -3.02 -5.84
N ILE A 273 -17.45 -2.54 -4.66
CA ILE A 273 -16.91 -3.31 -3.57
C ILE A 273 -16.42 -4.68 -4.05
N TYR A 274 -15.15 -4.79 -4.46
CA TYR A 274 -14.51 -6.08 -4.79
C TYR A 274 -14.49 -6.52 -6.26
N HIS A 275 -14.77 -5.63 -7.19
CA HIS A 275 -14.55 -5.86 -8.61
C HIS A 275 -13.33 -5.07 -9.08
N ASP A 276 -12.20 -5.72 -9.13
CA ASP A 276 -11.05 -5.29 -9.90
C ASP A 276 -11.12 -5.97 -11.28
N ASP A 277 -12.32 -6.06 -11.80
CA ASP A 277 -12.67 -6.89 -12.91
C ASP A 277 -13.65 -6.15 -13.82
N ASP A 278 -13.34 -4.89 -14.07
CA ASP A 278 -13.93 -4.28 -15.21
C ASP A 278 -13.32 -4.95 -16.47
N ASP A 279 -14.00 -4.86 -17.59
CA ASP A 279 -13.65 -5.45 -18.88
C ASP A 279 -12.22 -5.20 -19.39
N THR A 280 -11.34 -4.62 -18.57
CA THR A 280 -10.04 -4.11 -19.00
C THR A 280 -8.89 -5.07 -18.78
N ASP A 281 -8.99 -6.02 -17.86
CA ASP A 281 -7.97 -7.07 -17.66
C ASP A 281 -8.23 -8.33 -18.49
N ALA A 282 -9.05 -8.23 -19.55
CA ALA A 282 -9.40 -9.31 -20.46
C ALA A 282 -10.10 -10.51 -19.80
N GLY A 283 -10.83 -10.27 -18.70
CA GLY A 283 -11.60 -11.32 -18.04
C GLY A 283 -10.73 -12.33 -17.32
N THR A 284 -9.56 -11.94 -16.85
CA THR A 284 -8.69 -12.80 -16.04
C THR A 284 -9.02 -12.64 -14.58
N ALA A 285 -9.41 -13.72 -13.91
CA ALA A 285 -9.74 -13.70 -12.49
C ALA A 285 -8.54 -13.30 -11.63
N ILE A 286 -8.72 -12.28 -10.79
CA ILE A 286 -7.74 -11.90 -9.79
C ILE A 286 -7.81 -12.89 -8.64
N ARG A 287 -6.69 -13.52 -8.33
CA ARG A 287 -6.61 -14.45 -7.21
C ARG A 287 -6.57 -13.69 -5.89
N ALA A 288 -7.74 -13.54 -5.26
CA ALA A 288 -7.85 -13.00 -3.92
C ALA A 288 -7.74 -14.10 -2.86
N TYR A 289 -7.03 -13.86 -1.76
CA TYR A 289 -7.05 -14.74 -0.62
C TYR A 289 -6.96 -13.98 0.71
N PHE A 290 -7.56 -14.57 1.71
CA PHE A 290 -7.50 -14.12 3.09
C PHE A 290 -7.02 -15.26 3.98
N ARG A 291 -6.07 -15.01 4.87
CA ARG A 291 -5.60 -15.99 5.85
C ARG A 291 -5.93 -15.52 7.26
N THR A 292 -6.57 -16.37 8.05
CA THR A 292 -6.77 -16.08 9.48
C THR A 292 -5.45 -16.15 10.23
N GLY A 293 -5.35 -15.43 11.34
CA GLY A 293 -4.26 -15.66 12.30
C GLY A 293 -4.25 -17.14 12.74
N ALA A 294 -3.10 -17.63 13.14
CA ALA A 294 -2.93 -18.97 13.70
C ALA A 294 -3.04 -18.90 15.24
N PRO A 295 -4.25 -18.98 15.83
CA PRO A 295 -4.41 -18.90 17.26
C PRO A 295 -3.77 -20.11 17.94
N ALA A 296 -2.99 -19.87 19.00
CA ALA A 296 -2.49 -20.89 19.87
C ALA A 296 -3.34 -20.92 21.14
N PRO A 297 -4.31 -21.85 21.25
CA PRO A 297 -5.33 -21.79 22.31
C PRO A 297 -4.81 -21.91 23.73
N SER A 298 -3.64 -22.53 23.92
CA SER A 298 -3.13 -22.86 25.26
C SER A 298 -1.61 -22.66 25.43
N GLY A 299 -1.01 -21.88 24.54
CA GLY A 299 0.44 -21.67 24.52
C GLY A 299 1.15 -22.66 23.59
N SER A 300 2.35 -22.29 23.14
CA SER A 300 3.08 -22.92 22.04
C SER A 300 3.49 -24.38 22.23
N ALA A 301 3.23 -24.98 23.40
CA ALA A 301 3.68 -26.33 23.73
C ALA A 301 2.56 -27.38 23.80
N ASP A 302 1.31 -26.98 23.74
CA ASP A 302 0.19 -27.91 23.91
C ASP A 302 -0.33 -28.42 22.55
N ARG A 303 -0.61 -29.72 22.49
CA ARG A 303 -1.21 -30.33 21.32
C ARG A 303 -2.71 -30.15 21.36
N VAL A 304 -3.26 -29.55 20.33
CA VAL A 304 -4.71 -29.46 20.16
C VAL A 304 -5.13 -30.25 18.92
N ARG A 305 -6.32 -30.82 18.97
CA ARG A 305 -6.98 -31.38 17.81
C ARG A 305 -8.03 -30.38 17.35
N TRP A 306 -7.82 -29.84 16.18
CA TRP A 306 -8.81 -29.02 15.51
C TRP A 306 -9.96 -29.91 15.03
N LEU A 307 -11.20 -29.53 15.30
CA LEU A 307 -12.38 -30.31 14.95
C LEU A 307 -13.08 -29.69 13.75
N TYR A 308 -13.45 -28.45 13.87
CA TYR A 308 -14.06 -27.66 12.80
C TYR A 308 -13.91 -26.19 13.09
N SER A 309 -14.16 -25.36 12.07
CA SER A 309 -14.27 -23.92 12.21
C SER A 309 -15.65 -23.48 11.72
N ARG A 310 -16.42 -22.83 12.57
CA ARG A 310 -17.68 -22.20 12.15
C ARG A 310 -17.36 -20.85 11.55
N THR A 311 -17.57 -20.73 10.24
CA THR A 311 -17.32 -19.52 9.48
C THR A 311 -18.64 -18.83 9.15
N TYR A 312 -18.71 -17.55 9.47
CA TYR A 312 -19.83 -16.67 9.16
C TYR A 312 -19.43 -15.77 7.99
N TYR A 313 -20.25 -15.69 6.97
CA TYR A 313 -19.96 -14.97 5.74
C TYR A 313 -21.21 -14.35 5.13
N ASP A 314 -21.01 -13.37 4.28
CA ASP A 314 -22.09 -12.77 3.52
C ASP A 314 -22.35 -13.59 2.24
N ALA A 315 -23.61 -13.80 1.94
CA ALA A 315 -24.04 -14.41 0.68
C ALA A 315 -24.01 -13.34 -0.42
N THR A 316 -22.98 -13.39 -1.24
CA THR A 316 -22.70 -12.31 -2.19
C THR A 316 -22.78 -12.71 -3.66
N GLY A 317 -22.93 -14.01 -3.94
CA GLY A 317 -22.96 -14.52 -5.30
C GLY A 317 -23.36 -15.97 -5.38
N ASN A 318 -23.03 -16.62 -6.49
CA ASN A 318 -23.26 -18.05 -6.71
C ASN A 318 -21.96 -18.72 -7.16
N TYR A 319 -20.99 -18.79 -6.26
CA TYR A 319 -19.67 -19.35 -6.51
C TYR A 319 -19.10 -19.95 -5.22
N ASP A 320 -18.01 -20.67 -5.37
CA ASP A 320 -17.33 -21.37 -4.29
C ASP A 320 -16.02 -20.68 -3.91
N VAL A 321 -15.80 -20.53 -2.61
CA VAL A 321 -14.50 -20.13 -2.06
C VAL A 321 -13.80 -21.35 -1.52
N ILE A 322 -12.57 -21.60 -1.98
CA ILE A 322 -11.73 -22.67 -1.52
C ILE A 322 -11.11 -22.30 -0.18
N VAL A 323 -11.29 -23.18 0.81
CA VAL A 323 -10.73 -22.99 2.14
C VAL A 323 -9.70 -24.08 2.43
N ASN A 324 -8.46 -23.67 2.57
CA ASN A 324 -7.37 -24.58 2.94
C ASN A 324 -7.03 -24.40 4.42
N GLN A 325 -6.93 -25.49 5.14
CA GLN A 325 -6.30 -25.50 6.45
C GLN A 325 -4.78 -25.55 6.25
N GLU A 326 -4.05 -24.63 6.86
CA GLU A 326 -2.59 -24.58 6.83
C GLU A 326 -2.06 -24.70 8.25
N SER A 327 -1.15 -25.64 8.46
CA SER A 327 -0.46 -25.85 9.73
C SER A 327 1.04 -25.96 9.49
N SER A 328 1.84 -25.22 10.27
CA SER A 328 3.32 -25.24 10.20
C SER A 328 3.89 -25.19 8.76
N GLY A 329 3.21 -24.50 7.84
CA GLY A 329 3.62 -24.38 6.45
C GLY A 329 3.24 -25.55 5.54
N VAL A 330 2.50 -26.52 6.04
CA VAL A 330 1.97 -27.66 5.26
C VAL A 330 0.49 -27.41 4.99
N SER A 331 0.07 -27.60 3.74
CA SER A 331 -1.34 -27.54 3.35
C SER A 331 -2.07 -28.76 3.89
N GLY A 332 -3.07 -28.53 4.73
CA GLY A 332 -3.91 -29.58 5.30
C GLY A 332 -5.18 -29.84 4.49
N THR A 333 -6.29 -30.00 5.18
CA THR A 333 -7.60 -30.28 4.59
C THR A 333 -8.07 -29.12 3.72
N THR A 334 -8.61 -29.44 2.55
CA THR A 334 -9.27 -28.47 1.65
C THR A 334 -10.77 -28.67 1.74
N GLU A 335 -11.48 -27.59 2.02
CA GLU A 335 -12.93 -27.53 2.06
C GLU A 335 -13.46 -26.47 1.12
N THR A 336 -14.73 -26.54 0.77
CA THR A 336 -15.39 -25.56 -0.09
C THR A 336 -16.44 -24.82 0.70
N LEU A 337 -16.37 -23.50 0.69
CA LEU A 337 -17.39 -22.60 1.22
C LEU A 337 -18.26 -22.13 0.06
N ASN A 338 -19.50 -22.57 0.02
CA ASN A 338 -20.44 -22.17 -1.02
C ASN A 338 -21.08 -20.82 -0.65
N ILE A 339 -20.77 -19.78 -1.43
CA ILE A 339 -21.27 -18.40 -1.24
C ILE A 339 -22.57 -18.18 -2.03
N SER A 340 -23.36 -19.20 -2.29
CA SER A 340 -24.65 -19.02 -2.92
C SER A 340 -25.61 -18.31 -1.99
N GLY A 341 -25.83 -17.04 -2.26
CA GLY A 341 -26.98 -16.31 -1.75
C GLY A 341 -28.20 -16.71 -2.56
N GLY A 342 -29.29 -17.05 -1.91
CA GLY A 342 -30.56 -17.17 -2.61
C GLY A 342 -30.87 -15.85 -3.31
N GLY A 343 -30.49 -15.76 -4.58
CA GLY A 343 -30.87 -14.62 -5.42
C GLY A 343 -32.42 -14.61 -5.54
N PHE A 344 -32.99 -13.44 -5.49
CA PHE A 344 -34.39 -13.26 -5.79
C PHE A 344 -34.65 -13.67 -7.24
N THR A 345 -35.41 -14.75 -7.45
CA THR A 345 -35.86 -15.18 -8.75
C THR A 345 -37.33 -14.80 -8.90
N LEU A 346 -37.63 -13.89 -9.81
CA LEU A 346 -38.94 -13.24 -10.00
C LEU A 346 -40.10 -14.21 -10.20
N ASP A 347 -39.83 -15.42 -10.65
CA ASP A 347 -40.86 -16.47 -10.89
C ASP A 347 -40.96 -17.52 -9.78
N VAL A 348 -40.04 -17.52 -8.83
CA VAL A 348 -39.95 -18.57 -7.80
C VAL A 348 -40.15 -18.03 -6.38
N ASP A 349 -39.64 -16.81 -6.14
CA ASP A 349 -39.73 -16.22 -4.81
C ASP A 349 -40.92 -15.25 -4.69
N LYS A 350 -41.69 -15.39 -3.64
CA LYS A 350 -42.73 -14.43 -3.32
C LYS A 350 -42.13 -13.17 -2.75
N THR A 351 -42.65 -12.01 -3.12
CA THR A 351 -42.15 -10.70 -2.69
C THR A 351 -42.27 -10.44 -1.19
N ASP A 352 -43.00 -11.22 -0.49
CA ASP A 352 -43.21 -11.19 0.97
C ASP A 352 -42.26 -12.15 1.72
N GLU A 353 -41.60 -13.07 1.01
CA GLU A 353 -40.67 -14.05 1.58
C GLU A 353 -39.18 -13.69 1.25
N ALA A 354 -38.92 -12.87 0.24
CA ALA A 354 -37.59 -12.45 -0.16
C ALA A 354 -37.29 -11.02 0.32
N GLU A 355 -36.26 -10.87 1.14
CA GLU A 355 -35.75 -9.55 1.53
C GLU A 355 -34.95 -8.95 0.36
N LEU A 356 -35.57 -8.00 -0.36
CA LEU A 356 -34.92 -7.22 -1.39
C LEU A 356 -33.75 -6.41 -0.79
N GLY A 357 -32.53 -6.77 -1.15
CA GLY A 357 -31.34 -5.96 -0.88
C GLY A 357 -30.64 -6.16 0.46
N THR A 358 -31.00 -7.17 1.24
CA THR A 358 -30.23 -7.52 2.43
C THR A 358 -29.22 -8.62 2.15
N VAL A 359 -27.95 -8.33 2.41
CA VAL A 359 -26.89 -9.35 2.39
C VAL A 359 -27.17 -10.34 3.51
N ARG A 360 -27.53 -11.57 3.16
CA ARG A 360 -27.82 -12.63 4.13
C ARG A 360 -26.53 -13.18 4.71
N MET A 361 -26.35 -13.05 6.02
CA MET A 361 -25.24 -13.71 6.71
C MET A 361 -25.53 -15.21 6.84
N LEU A 362 -24.66 -16.03 6.30
CA LEU A 362 -24.68 -17.48 6.38
C LEU A 362 -23.61 -17.99 7.35
N ALA A 363 -23.75 -19.24 7.77
CA ALA A 363 -22.77 -19.92 8.60
C ALA A 363 -22.55 -21.34 8.09
N GLN A 364 -21.28 -21.73 7.95
CA GLN A 364 -20.89 -23.08 7.56
C GLN A 364 -19.82 -23.61 8.50
N ASP A 365 -19.92 -24.90 8.85
CA ASP A 365 -18.89 -25.59 9.61
C ASP A 365 -17.89 -26.22 8.62
N LEU A 366 -16.65 -25.76 8.67
CA LEU A 366 -15.54 -26.27 7.88
C LEU A 366 -14.78 -27.32 8.70
N ASN A 367 -14.62 -28.53 8.17
CA ASN A 367 -13.91 -29.59 8.86
C ASN A 367 -12.42 -29.28 8.98
N MET A 368 -11.87 -29.48 10.17
CA MET A 368 -10.46 -29.33 10.45
C MET A 368 -9.98 -30.60 11.14
N SER A 369 -9.12 -31.36 10.50
CA SER A 369 -8.75 -32.71 10.98
C SER A 369 -7.31 -32.83 11.51
N GLU A 370 -6.65 -31.72 11.76
CA GLU A 370 -5.22 -31.73 12.08
C GLU A 370 -4.88 -31.61 13.57
N TYR A 371 -3.69 -32.13 13.89
CA TYR A 371 -3.10 -32.12 15.23
C TYR A 371 -1.91 -31.17 15.25
N ASP A 372 -2.16 -29.86 15.29
CA ASP A 372 -1.12 -28.84 15.35
C ASP A 372 -1.49 -27.75 16.36
N PRO A 373 -0.54 -27.26 17.17
CA PRO A 373 -0.81 -26.14 18.06
C PRO A 373 -1.19 -24.86 17.30
N HIS A 374 -0.75 -24.73 16.06
CA HIS A 374 -0.99 -23.55 15.21
C HIS A 374 -1.64 -23.98 13.90
N SER A 375 -2.87 -23.56 13.69
CA SER A 375 -3.57 -23.79 12.43
C SER A 375 -4.28 -22.52 11.98
N SER A 376 -4.13 -22.20 10.71
CA SER A 376 -4.80 -21.08 10.06
C SER A 376 -5.70 -21.56 8.94
N LEU A 377 -6.70 -20.76 8.59
CA LEU A 377 -7.55 -20.99 7.42
C LEU A 377 -7.19 -19.98 6.34
N LYS A 378 -6.93 -20.48 5.14
CA LYS A 378 -6.74 -19.67 3.94
C LYS A 378 -7.95 -19.78 3.05
N PHE A 379 -8.68 -18.70 2.88
CA PHE A 379 -9.79 -18.56 1.96
C PHE A 379 -9.26 -18.04 0.63
N THR A 380 -9.58 -18.71 -0.46
CA THR A 380 -9.09 -18.34 -1.80
C THR A 380 -10.26 -18.24 -2.77
N ASN A 381 -10.35 -17.13 -3.49
CA ASN A 381 -11.27 -16.92 -4.59
C ASN A 381 -10.49 -16.74 -5.90
N ASN A 382 -10.92 -17.42 -6.96
CA ASN A 382 -10.36 -17.34 -8.31
C ASN A 382 -11.47 -17.13 -9.35
N VAL A 383 -12.63 -16.61 -8.96
CA VAL A 383 -13.76 -16.42 -9.86
C VAL A 383 -13.84 -14.95 -10.25
N ILE A 384 -13.99 -14.70 -11.54
CA ILE A 384 -14.19 -13.36 -12.11
C ILE A 384 -15.49 -12.76 -11.54
N ASP A 385 -15.52 -11.46 -11.28
CA ASP A 385 -16.68 -10.72 -10.73
C ASP A 385 -17.21 -11.29 -9.40
N ALA A 386 -16.36 -11.99 -8.65
CA ALA A 386 -16.80 -12.67 -7.44
C ALA A 386 -16.03 -12.18 -6.22
N TYR A 387 -16.72 -11.58 -5.30
CA TYR A 387 -16.14 -11.18 -4.02
C TYR A 387 -16.73 -11.99 -2.86
N PHE A 388 -15.96 -12.12 -1.80
CA PHE A 388 -16.45 -12.76 -0.58
C PHE A 388 -16.12 -11.92 0.65
N ARG A 389 -17.00 -11.97 1.63
CA ARG A 389 -16.80 -11.31 2.91
C ARG A 389 -16.93 -12.31 4.03
N ILE A 390 -15.85 -12.58 4.72
CA ILE A 390 -15.85 -13.36 5.94
C ILE A 390 -16.09 -12.41 7.11
N ARG A 391 -17.20 -12.61 7.82
CA ARG A 391 -17.54 -11.82 9.00
C ARG A 391 -16.75 -12.25 10.21
N ARG A 392 -16.65 -13.57 10.39
CA ARG A 392 -16.05 -14.14 11.58
C ARG A 392 -15.76 -15.62 11.40
N THR A 393 -14.70 -16.12 12.03
CA THR A 393 -14.40 -17.56 12.13
C THR A 393 -14.29 -17.94 13.61
N HIS A 394 -14.90 -19.07 13.99
CA HIS A 394 -14.81 -19.64 15.33
C HIS A 394 -14.20 -21.03 15.24
N PRO A 395 -12.91 -21.17 15.48
CA PRO A 395 -12.29 -22.49 15.53
C PRO A 395 -12.76 -23.24 16.78
N VAL A 396 -13.09 -24.52 16.59
CA VAL A 396 -13.42 -25.44 17.69
C VAL A 396 -12.34 -26.52 17.73
N PHE A 397 -11.74 -26.65 18.89
CA PHE A 397 -10.63 -27.59 19.09
C PHE A 397 -10.81 -28.34 20.41
N LYS A 398 -10.14 -29.47 20.51
CA LYS A 398 -10.02 -30.29 21.72
C LYS A 398 -8.60 -30.29 22.19
N ASP A 399 -8.38 -29.87 23.43
CA ASP A 399 -7.07 -30.03 24.07
C ASP A 399 -6.81 -31.52 24.33
N ILE A 400 -5.66 -32.01 23.84
CA ILE A 400 -5.23 -33.40 24.04
C ILE A 400 -4.14 -33.51 25.10
N GLY A 401 -3.80 -32.41 25.74
CA GLY A 401 -2.85 -32.36 26.85
C GLY A 401 -1.38 -32.47 26.43
N LYS A 402 -0.50 -32.22 27.37
CA LYS A 402 0.95 -32.32 27.19
C LYS A 402 1.37 -33.76 27.00
N LYS A 403 2.21 -34.05 26.02
CA LYS A 403 2.94 -35.31 25.95
C LYS A 403 3.64 -35.54 27.32
N ARG A 404 3.19 -36.52 28.11
CA ARG A 404 4.00 -36.98 29.25
C ARG A 404 5.37 -37.36 28.66
N ARG A 405 6.42 -36.63 29.00
CA ARG A 405 7.78 -37.11 28.79
C ARG A 405 7.88 -38.44 29.53
N VAL A 406 7.88 -39.52 28.79
CA VAL A 406 8.31 -40.82 29.30
C VAL A 406 9.77 -40.60 29.67
N LYS A 407 10.07 -40.50 30.96
CA LYS A 407 11.45 -40.59 31.42
C LYS A 407 11.93 -41.94 30.92
N ALA A 408 12.86 -41.95 29.96
CA ALA A 408 13.62 -43.13 29.67
C ALA A 408 14.26 -43.55 31.00
N GLY A 409 13.79 -44.65 31.55
CA GLY A 409 14.41 -45.27 32.72
C GLY A 409 15.86 -45.62 32.34
N VAL A 410 16.74 -45.26 33.21
CA VAL A 410 18.15 -45.71 33.25
C VAL A 410 18.17 -47.20 33.50
#